data_fd64941aa7f222f61e132792b3e4610c
#
_entry.id   fd64941aa7f222f61e132792b3e4610c
#
_cell.length_a   1.000
_cell.length_b   1.000
_cell.length_c   1.000
_cell.angle_alpha   90.00
_cell.angle_beta   90.00
_cell.angle_gamma   90.00
#
_symmetry.space_group_name_H-M   'P 1'
#
loop_
_entity.id
_entity.type
_entity.pdbx_description
1 polymer ?
#
loop_
_entity_poly.entity_id
_entity_poly.type
_entity_poly.pdbx_seq_one_letter_code
_entity_poly.pdbx_strand_id
1 'polypeptide(L)'
;KPVIIVALTVPVFTWLFFKLDFVRRMLGKKQLRTADLGVLKRVPSATIPFDQLSLIWTAGSSVDEKDLMVEQGEEVILEGEGSFPEEGKEELEVRGDRESVLPMLKHESLRKLWNEIVTPYYDEYRLQNALPLLIEGFALLDRHFNVSSFSGIEEDPETVQIVEYKDIIARISLGEHTINVVNLIVEDVKKTYYSPESHIPRFVLAALFHDIGKVREYQEKYTGARSHAHTSASIFLSVSKKVYEDSLPGWIDEVAQAIREHHIPTKHDLALALKRADMKARTLEVALQLGNVEIRDVEEWFDVNLFKEELYNHLNVDQIQPIVGFTFRDRIFVQKSGLLYLVDLQRRRKNVLSHEFLYQEGEEVIKNKITKILAAEGLTVTDRGWKKVILVLRGGRTREAYLLVLKGSIFTQDEMRELETRRLGSSFSNIV
;
A
#
# COMPACT_ATOMS: atom_id res chain seq x y z
N LYS A 1 -46.87 23.35 -0.42
CA LYS A 1 -46.01 22.34 -1.13
C LYS A 1 -44.54 22.77 -1.29
N PRO A 2 -44.02 23.84 -0.66
CA PRO A 2 -42.59 24.17 -0.74
C PRO A 2 -41.73 23.64 0.44
N VAL A 3 -42.31 23.04 1.47
CA VAL A 3 -41.59 22.70 2.72
C VAL A 3 -40.76 21.43 2.63
N ILE A 4 -41.04 20.56 1.66
CA ILE A 4 -40.30 19.27 1.52
C ILE A 4 -38.93 19.44 0.84
N ILE A 5 -38.73 20.51 0.08
CA ILE A 5 -37.45 20.74 -0.64
C ILE A 5 -36.33 21.21 0.29
N VAL A 6 -36.64 21.92 1.37
CA VAL A 6 -35.66 22.47 2.30
C VAL A 6 -35.06 21.39 3.22
N ALA A 7 -35.85 20.38 3.61
CA ALA A 7 -35.41 19.31 4.50
C ALA A 7 -34.42 18.31 3.87
N LEU A 8 -34.38 18.20 2.53
CA LEU A 8 -33.49 17.30 1.80
C LEU A 8 -32.20 17.96 1.29
N THR A 9 -32.17 19.28 1.23
CA THR A 9 -30.98 20.01 0.75
C THR A 9 -29.91 20.18 1.83
N VAL A 10 -30.28 20.25 3.11
CA VAL A 10 -29.34 20.44 4.22
C VAL A 10 -28.40 19.23 4.40
N PRO A 11 -28.86 17.96 4.41
CA PRO A 11 -27.96 16.80 4.52
C PRO A 11 -27.02 16.65 3.34
N VAL A 12 -27.44 16.97 2.12
CA VAL A 12 -26.63 16.87 0.91
C VAL A 12 -25.52 17.94 0.90
N PHE A 13 -25.84 19.15 1.33
CA PHE A 13 -24.86 20.23 1.47
C PHE A 13 -23.85 19.92 2.59
N THR A 14 -24.31 19.39 3.71
CA THR A 14 -23.43 18.98 4.83
C THR A 14 -22.52 17.84 4.39
N TRP A 15 -23.03 16.88 3.65
CA TRP A 15 -22.23 15.75 3.13
C TRP A 15 -21.19 16.20 2.08
N LEU A 16 -21.54 17.11 1.16
CA LEU A 16 -20.59 17.71 0.21
C LEU A 16 -19.50 18.50 0.96
N PHE A 17 -19.87 19.22 2.01
CA PHE A 17 -18.92 19.95 2.86
C PHE A 17 -17.97 19.01 3.60
N PHE A 18 -18.46 17.90 4.15
CA PHE A 18 -17.63 16.89 4.81
C PHE A 18 -16.70 16.16 3.82
N LYS A 19 -17.16 15.87 2.62
CA LYS A 19 -16.30 15.28 1.58
C LYS A 19 -15.25 16.27 1.07
N LEU A 20 -15.59 17.54 0.94
CA LEU A 20 -14.64 18.62 0.62
C LEU A 20 -13.63 18.84 1.75
N ASP A 21 -14.04 18.73 3.01
CA ASP A 21 -13.16 18.86 4.18
C ASP A 21 -12.26 17.63 4.34
N PHE A 22 -12.76 16.45 4.04
CA PHE A 22 -11.98 15.22 3.96
C PHE A 22 -10.94 15.28 2.83
N VAL A 23 -11.34 15.68 1.62
CA VAL A 23 -10.44 15.89 0.49
C VAL A 23 -9.44 17.01 0.79
N ARG A 24 -9.85 18.07 1.50
CA ARG A 24 -8.98 19.16 1.94
C ARG A 24 -7.97 18.73 2.99
N ARG A 25 -8.32 17.81 3.89
CA ARG A 25 -7.41 17.18 4.86
C ARG A 25 -6.46 16.19 4.19
N MET A 26 -6.94 15.44 3.20
CA MET A 26 -6.14 14.51 2.40
C MET A 26 -5.14 15.21 1.48
N LEU A 27 -5.51 16.35 0.89
CA LEU A 27 -4.66 17.12 -0.03
C LEU A 27 -3.70 18.10 0.67
N GLY A 28 -3.61 18.08 2.00
CA GLY A 28 -2.72 18.95 2.78
C GLY A 28 -2.74 20.38 2.28
N LYS A 29 -3.47 21.29 2.92
CA LYS A 29 -3.53 22.77 2.77
C LYS A 29 -3.13 23.39 1.40
N LYS A 30 -3.17 22.66 0.29
CA LYS A 30 -3.13 23.26 -1.04
C LYS A 30 -4.49 23.94 -1.26
N GLN A 31 -4.49 25.26 -1.38
CA GLN A 31 -5.68 26.00 -1.82
C GLN A 31 -6.12 25.41 -3.16
N LEU A 32 -7.31 24.78 -3.17
CA LEU A 32 -7.98 24.42 -4.41
C LEU A 32 -8.10 25.69 -5.27
N ARG A 33 -7.48 25.69 -6.45
CA ARG A 33 -7.61 26.81 -7.39
C ARG A 33 -9.07 26.90 -7.84
N THR A 34 -9.52 28.11 -8.14
CA THR A 34 -10.90 28.38 -8.60
C THR A 34 -11.32 27.57 -9.83
N ALA A 35 -10.37 27.05 -10.59
CA ALA A 35 -10.61 26.13 -11.71
C ALA A 35 -11.18 24.76 -11.25
N ASP A 36 -10.76 24.26 -10.08
CA ASP A 36 -11.22 22.97 -9.55
C ASP A 36 -12.66 23.05 -9.03
N LEU A 37 -13.09 24.25 -8.61
CA LEU A 37 -14.48 24.53 -8.24
C LEU A 37 -15.41 24.62 -9.46
N GLY A 38 -14.88 24.90 -10.64
CA GLY A 38 -15.65 24.95 -11.89
C GLY A 38 -16.22 23.61 -12.33
N VAL A 39 -15.54 22.52 -12.00
CA VAL A 39 -16.01 21.15 -12.28
C VAL A 39 -17.17 20.77 -11.36
N LEU A 40 -17.16 21.24 -10.11
CA LEU A 40 -18.26 21.00 -9.15
C LEU A 40 -19.53 21.82 -9.44
N LYS A 41 -19.42 22.96 -10.16
CA LYS A 41 -20.57 23.76 -10.58
C LYS A 41 -21.39 23.13 -11.71
N ARG A 42 -20.89 22.10 -12.37
CA ARG A 42 -21.58 21.37 -13.45
C ARG A 42 -22.32 20.12 -13.00
N VAL A 43 -22.32 19.81 -11.71
CA VAL A 43 -23.21 18.78 -11.17
C VAL A 43 -24.62 19.35 -11.18
N PRO A 44 -25.54 18.83 -11.99
CA PRO A 44 -26.91 19.34 -11.99
C PRO A 44 -27.48 19.22 -10.57
N SER A 45 -28.26 20.20 -10.15
CA SER A 45 -28.99 20.21 -8.88
C SER A 45 -30.17 19.18 -8.90
N ALA A 46 -29.97 18.03 -9.50
CA ALA A 46 -30.87 16.93 -9.42
C ALA A 46 -30.73 16.31 -8.02
N THR A 47 -31.80 16.29 -7.26
CA THR A 47 -31.96 15.46 -6.07
C THR A 47 -31.42 14.07 -6.39
N ILE A 48 -30.29 13.70 -5.76
CA ILE A 48 -29.74 12.34 -5.92
C ILE A 48 -30.80 11.41 -5.36
N PRO A 49 -31.47 10.58 -6.18
CA PRO A 49 -32.44 9.63 -5.69
C PRO A 49 -31.80 8.75 -4.61
N PHE A 50 -32.56 8.33 -3.59
CA PHE A 50 -32.05 7.45 -2.51
C PHE A 50 -31.35 6.22 -3.08
N ASP A 51 -31.71 5.86 -4.29
CA ASP A 51 -31.11 4.80 -5.07
C ASP A 51 -29.67 5.08 -5.56
N GLN A 52 -29.29 6.30 -5.82
CA GLN A 52 -27.91 6.67 -6.11
C GLN A 52 -27.06 6.82 -4.84
N LEU A 53 -27.67 7.17 -3.71
CA LEU A 53 -26.98 7.15 -2.42
C LEU A 53 -26.53 5.73 -2.02
N SER A 54 -27.29 4.70 -2.37
CA SER A 54 -26.88 3.32 -2.12
C SER A 54 -25.85 2.79 -3.14
N LEU A 55 -25.76 3.37 -4.34
CA LEU A 55 -24.67 3.11 -5.29
C LEU A 55 -23.34 3.69 -4.78
N ILE A 56 -23.37 4.86 -4.18
CA ILE A 56 -22.21 5.42 -3.46
C ILE A 56 -21.86 4.54 -2.25
N TRP A 57 -22.85 3.92 -1.61
CA TRP A 57 -22.72 2.96 -0.54
C TRP A 57 -22.05 1.65 -0.97
N THR A 58 -22.34 1.20 -2.19
CA THR A 58 -21.89 -0.10 -2.71
C THR A 58 -20.73 0.03 -3.69
N ALA A 59 -20.49 1.21 -4.26
CA ALA A 59 -19.42 1.46 -5.23
C ALA A 59 -17.99 1.28 -4.66
N GLY A 60 -17.85 1.16 -3.33
CA GLY A 60 -16.61 0.70 -2.70
C GLY A 60 -16.41 -0.82 -2.75
N SER A 61 -17.36 -1.60 -3.28
CA SER A 61 -17.34 -3.06 -3.19
C SER A 61 -17.43 -3.82 -4.53
N SER A 62 -17.51 -3.13 -5.66
CA SER A 62 -17.56 -3.77 -6.97
C SER A 62 -16.52 -3.20 -7.94
N VAL A 63 -15.25 -3.45 -7.64
CA VAL A 63 -14.29 -3.62 -8.74
C VAL A 63 -14.41 -5.09 -9.13
N ASP A 64 -15.03 -5.37 -10.27
CA ASP A 64 -15.06 -6.69 -10.87
C ASP A 64 -13.61 -7.10 -11.13
N GLU A 65 -13.23 -8.36 -10.82
CA GLU A 65 -11.90 -8.90 -11.15
C GLU A 65 -11.53 -8.77 -12.63
N LYS A 66 -12.51 -8.48 -13.49
CA LYS A 66 -12.34 -8.25 -14.92
C LYS A 66 -11.88 -6.83 -15.27
N ASP A 67 -12.11 -5.84 -14.42
CA ASP A 67 -11.64 -4.47 -14.65
C ASP A 67 -10.17 -4.27 -14.21
N LEU A 68 -9.56 -5.30 -13.62
CA LEU A 68 -8.13 -5.39 -13.33
C LEU A 68 -7.29 -5.96 -14.48
N MET A 69 -7.92 -6.23 -15.65
CA MET A 69 -7.18 -6.48 -16.87
C MET A 69 -6.61 -5.14 -17.35
N VAL A 70 -5.47 -4.77 -16.80
CA VAL A 70 -4.58 -3.79 -17.41
C VAL A 70 -4.31 -4.30 -18.83
N GLU A 71 -4.77 -3.57 -19.83
CA GLU A 71 -4.32 -3.75 -21.21
C GLU A 71 -2.79 -3.86 -21.16
N GLN A 72 -2.27 -4.96 -21.66
CA GLN A 72 -0.85 -5.10 -21.91
C GLN A 72 -0.49 -4.02 -22.93
N GLY A 73 -0.07 -2.87 -22.40
CA GLY A 73 0.44 -1.78 -23.21
C GLY A 73 1.68 -2.28 -23.95
N GLU A 74 1.70 -2.03 -25.22
CA GLU A 74 2.82 -2.29 -26.13
C GLU A 74 4.14 -1.93 -25.46
N GLU A 75 5.09 -2.84 -25.56
CA GLU A 75 6.47 -2.71 -25.09
C GLU A 75 7.12 -1.51 -25.82
N VAL A 76 7.07 -0.34 -25.22
CA VAL A 76 7.82 0.82 -25.70
C VAL A 76 9.27 0.62 -25.30
N ILE A 77 10.05 0.06 -26.19
CA ILE A 77 11.51 0.05 -26.09
C ILE A 77 11.96 1.51 -26.21
N LEU A 78 12.21 2.14 -25.07
CA LEU A 78 12.79 3.46 -25.03
C LEU A 78 14.30 3.33 -25.30
N GLU A 79 14.68 3.39 -26.57
CA GLU A 79 16.05 3.66 -26.97
C GLU A 79 16.38 5.12 -26.62
N GLY A 80 16.78 5.36 -25.39
CA GLY A 80 17.34 6.63 -24.96
C GLY A 80 18.85 6.51 -24.87
N GLU A 81 19.57 6.81 -25.93
CA GLU A 81 21.00 7.10 -25.88
C GLU A 81 21.23 8.42 -25.11
N GLY A 82 21.17 8.32 -23.77
CA GLY A 82 21.56 9.41 -22.89
C GLY A 82 22.96 9.14 -22.35
N SER A 83 23.96 9.81 -22.89
CA SER A 83 25.31 9.84 -22.31
C SER A 83 25.26 10.38 -20.88
N PHE A 84 25.87 9.65 -19.95
CA PHE A 84 26.17 10.20 -18.62
C PHE A 84 27.09 11.40 -18.78
N PRO A 85 26.97 12.45 -17.95
CA PRO A 85 27.97 13.51 -17.94
C PRO A 85 29.32 12.88 -17.62
N GLU A 86 30.31 13.15 -18.46
CA GLU A 86 31.72 12.80 -18.20
C GLU A 86 32.25 13.68 -17.04
N GLU A 87 31.98 13.24 -15.82
CA GLU A 87 32.74 13.75 -14.68
C GLU A 87 33.85 12.78 -14.37
N GLY A 88 35.08 13.32 -14.51
CA GLY A 88 36.38 12.86 -14.07
C GLY A 88 36.58 11.35 -13.91
N LYS A 89 37.29 10.74 -14.84
CA LYS A 89 37.87 9.41 -14.68
C LYS A 89 38.88 9.45 -13.52
N GLU A 90 38.42 9.16 -12.29
CA GLU A 90 39.33 8.63 -11.29
C GLU A 90 39.39 7.11 -11.52
N GLU A 91 40.52 6.66 -12.10
CA GLU A 91 40.86 5.25 -12.25
C GLU A 91 40.99 4.63 -10.84
N LEU A 92 39.97 3.80 -10.47
CA LEU A 92 40.05 2.95 -9.30
C LEU A 92 41.05 1.80 -9.57
N GLU A 93 42.32 1.97 -9.13
CA GLU A 93 43.27 0.86 -9.08
C GLU A 93 42.80 -0.21 -8.11
N VAL A 94 42.37 -1.36 -8.63
CA VAL A 94 42.00 -2.57 -7.85
C VAL A 94 43.32 -3.21 -7.34
N ARG A 95 43.77 -2.87 -6.13
CA ARG A 95 44.85 -3.57 -5.42
C ARG A 95 44.31 -4.74 -4.61
N GLY A 96 44.92 -5.91 -4.82
CA GLY A 96 44.46 -7.20 -4.34
C GLY A 96 44.74 -7.52 -2.87
N ASP A 97 43.93 -7.01 -1.94
CA ASP A 97 43.78 -7.55 -0.59
C ASP A 97 42.33 -7.37 -0.16
N ARG A 98 41.76 -8.36 0.55
CA ARG A 98 40.33 -8.41 0.97
C ARG A 98 39.84 -7.16 1.71
N GLU A 99 40.73 -6.37 2.32
CA GLU A 99 40.39 -5.15 3.03
C GLU A 99 40.31 -3.89 2.13
N SER A 100 40.79 -3.95 0.87
CA SER A 100 40.99 -2.78 0.03
C SER A 100 39.90 -2.44 -0.98
N VAL A 101 38.78 -3.19 -1.01
CA VAL A 101 37.71 -3.00 -2.01
C VAL A 101 36.49 -2.23 -1.45
N LEU A 102 36.62 -1.68 -0.25
CA LEU A 102 35.59 -0.79 0.29
C LEU A 102 35.54 0.48 -0.55
N PRO A 103 34.45 0.81 -1.25
CA PRO A 103 34.32 2.08 -1.93
C PRO A 103 34.51 3.25 -0.93
N MET A 104 35.06 4.36 -1.37
CA MET A 104 35.18 5.57 -0.52
C MET A 104 33.77 6.15 -0.27
N LEU A 105 33.02 5.57 0.66
CA LEU A 105 31.68 5.99 1.04
C LEU A 105 31.76 7.13 2.06
N LYS A 106 30.96 8.19 1.86
CA LYS A 106 30.85 9.33 2.77
C LYS A 106 30.04 8.97 4.03
N HIS A 107 28.93 8.20 3.85
CA HIS A 107 28.02 7.84 4.91
C HIS A 107 28.48 6.60 5.68
N GLU A 108 28.65 6.75 6.99
CA GLU A 108 29.10 5.67 7.89
C GLU A 108 28.15 4.48 7.89
N SER A 109 26.85 4.73 7.81
CA SER A 109 25.82 3.69 7.74
C SER A 109 25.99 2.78 6.53
N LEU A 110 26.41 3.31 5.37
CA LEU A 110 26.72 2.50 4.20
C LEU A 110 28.01 1.70 4.36
N ARG A 111 29.04 2.24 5.02
CA ARG A 111 30.27 1.48 5.36
C ARG A 111 29.93 0.32 6.30
N LYS A 112 29.06 0.57 7.30
CA LYS A 112 28.59 -0.47 8.20
C LYS A 112 27.82 -1.54 7.42
N LEU A 113 26.87 -1.16 6.56
CA LEU A 113 26.12 -2.10 5.72
C LEU A 113 27.05 -2.95 4.85
N TRP A 114 28.10 -2.34 4.24
CA TRP A 114 29.09 -3.07 3.47
C TRP A 114 29.75 -4.16 4.30
N ASN A 115 30.22 -3.82 5.50
CA ASN A 115 30.90 -4.75 6.39
C ASN A 115 29.96 -5.89 6.86
N GLU A 116 28.68 -5.63 7.07
CA GLU A 116 27.71 -6.60 7.55
C GLU A 116 27.16 -7.51 6.45
N ILE A 117 27.02 -7.01 5.22
CA ILE A 117 26.31 -7.69 4.14
C ILE A 117 27.24 -8.09 2.98
N VAL A 118 28.28 -7.33 2.69
CA VAL A 118 29.17 -7.63 1.56
C VAL A 118 30.38 -8.45 2.02
N THR A 119 31.05 -8.03 3.07
CA THR A 119 32.26 -8.68 3.55
C THR A 119 32.08 -10.16 3.86
N PRO A 120 31.00 -10.61 4.55
CA PRO A 120 30.77 -12.04 4.84
C PRO A 120 30.54 -12.90 3.60
N TYR A 121 30.04 -12.32 2.52
CA TYR A 121 29.71 -13.01 1.28
C TYR A 121 30.56 -12.56 0.10
N TYR A 122 31.74 -12.00 0.37
CA TYR A 122 32.62 -11.40 -0.64
C TYR A 122 32.96 -12.38 -1.78
N ASP A 123 33.26 -13.62 -1.45
CA ASP A 123 33.62 -14.65 -2.44
C ASP A 123 32.43 -14.98 -3.36
N GLU A 124 31.18 -14.97 -2.84
CA GLU A 124 29.97 -15.18 -3.64
C GLU A 124 29.71 -14.01 -4.59
N TYR A 125 29.87 -12.76 -4.13
CA TYR A 125 29.77 -11.60 -5.01
C TYR A 125 30.81 -11.65 -6.15
N ARG A 126 32.02 -12.10 -5.84
CA ARG A 126 33.10 -12.25 -6.83
C ARG A 126 32.82 -13.41 -7.79
N LEU A 127 32.38 -14.55 -7.28
CA LEU A 127 32.06 -15.75 -8.08
C LEU A 127 30.95 -15.48 -9.10
N GLN A 128 29.93 -14.73 -8.71
CA GLN A 128 28.83 -14.35 -9.58
C GLN A 128 29.10 -13.11 -10.43
N ASN A 129 30.33 -12.57 -10.36
CA ASN A 129 30.70 -11.31 -11.04
C ASN A 129 29.76 -10.14 -10.67
N ALA A 130 29.29 -10.07 -9.41
CA ALA A 130 28.34 -9.05 -8.93
C ALA A 130 29.06 -7.87 -8.24
N LEU A 131 30.31 -8.06 -7.82
CA LEU A 131 31.05 -7.07 -7.02
C LEU A 131 31.26 -5.72 -7.73
N PRO A 132 31.61 -5.64 -9.04
CA PRO A 132 31.77 -4.34 -9.71
C PRO A 132 30.49 -3.52 -9.73
N LEU A 133 29.35 -4.17 -10.01
CA LEU A 133 28.04 -3.50 -10.03
C LEU A 133 27.58 -3.10 -8.62
N LEU A 134 27.93 -3.89 -7.62
CA LEU A 134 27.64 -3.57 -6.22
C LEU A 134 28.39 -2.31 -5.78
N ILE A 135 29.66 -2.17 -6.13
CA ILE A 135 30.48 -0.96 -5.84
C ILE A 135 29.83 0.27 -6.46
N GLU A 136 29.43 0.22 -7.73
CA GLU A 136 28.75 1.33 -8.41
C GLU A 136 27.41 1.64 -7.74
N GLY A 137 26.64 0.62 -7.33
CA GLY A 137 25.37 0.79 -6.63
C GLY A 137 25.54 1.50 -5.27
N PHE A 138 26.52 1.10 -4.49
CA PHE A 138 26.85 1.78 -3.23
C PHE A 138 27.31 3.23 -3.46
N ALA A 139 28.16 3.48 -4.44
CA ALA A 139 28.61 4.83 -4.79
C ALA A 139 27.45 5.72 -5.25
N LEU A 140 26.52 5.16 -6.02
CA LEU A 140 25.32 5.86 -6.47
C LEU A 140 24.40 6.20 -5.29
N LEU A 141 24.14 5.25 -4.40
CA LEU A 141 23.33 5.47 -3.19
C LEU A 141 23.99 6.48 -2.25
N ASP A 142 25.31 6.43 -2.07
CA ASP A 142 26.05 7.38 -1.22
C ASP A 142 25.92 8.82 -1.73
N ARG A 143 25.93 9.01 -3.06
CA ARG A 143 25.75 10.31 -3.71
C ARG A 143 24.37 10.90 -3.45
N HIS A 144 23.34 10.06 -3.44
CA HIS A 144 21.94 10.46 -3.30
C HIS A 144 21.31 10.08 -1.95
N PHE A 145 22.12 9.79 -0.95
CA PHE A 145 21.70 9.27 0.35
C PHE A 145 20.58 10.07 1.01
N ASN A 146 20.67 11.40 0.98
CA ASN A 146 19.76 12.32 1.66
C ASN A 146 18.52 12.71 0.83
N VAL A 147 18.34 12.16 -0.37
CA VAL A 147 17.12 12.37 -1.14
C VAL A 147 15.94 11.69 -0.42
N SER A 148 14.73 12.25 -0.51
CA SER A 148 13.54 11.61 0.05
C SER A 148 13.33 10.22 -0.57
N SER A 149 12.99 9.25 0.26
CA SER A 149 12.62 7.91 -0.19
C SER A 149 11.19 7.83 -0.76
N PHE A 150 10.47 8.96 -0.85
CA PHE A 150 9.12 9.04 -1.38
C PHE A 150 9.09 9.95 -2.61
N SER A 151 8.68 9.42 -3.77
CA SER A 151 8.75 10.14 -5.04
C SER A 151 7.78 11.34 -5.12
N GLY A 152 6.64 11.26 -4.45
CA GLY A 152 5.58 12.27 -4.51
C GLY A 152 4.89 12.40 -5.88
N ILE A 153 5.21 11.55 -6.85
CA ILE A 153 4.53 11.51 -8.16
C ILE A 153 3.17 10.87 -7.95
N GLU A 154 2.08 11.58 -8.32
CA GLU A 154 0.70 11.12 -8.08
C GLU A 154 0.35 9.81 -8.81
N GLU A 155 0.92 9.58 -9.98
CA GLU A 155 0.68 8.39 -10.80
C GLU A 155 1.59 7.20 -10.44
N ASP A 156 2.54 7.39 -9.53
CA ASP A 156 3.46 6.34 -9.11
C ASP A 156 2.72 5.27 -8.30
N PRO A 157 2.86 3.97 -8.64
CA PRO A 157 2.16 2.89 -7.94
C PRO A 157 2.36 2.90 -6.42
N GLU A 158 3.56 3.19 -5.93
CA GLU A 158 3.82 3.32 -4.48
C GLU A 158 3.00 4.46 -3.87
N THR A 159 2.96 5.63 -4.53
CA THR A 159 2.20 6.80 -4.06
C THR A 159 0.70 6.51 -4.00
N VAL A 160 0.18 5.74 -4.95
CA VAL A 160 -1.22 5.30 -4.98
C VAL A 160 -1.49 4.26 -3.89
N GLN A 161 -0.58 3.31 -3.69
CA GLN A 161 -0.74 2.21 -2.75
C GLN A 161 -0.65 2.63 -1.28
N ILE A 162 0.22 3.60 -0.95
CA ILE A 162 0.36 4.10 0.42
C ILE A 162 -0.81 5.03 0.74
N VAL A 163 -1.66 4.64 1.69
CA VAL A 163 -2.85 5.40 2.08
C VAL A 163 -2.65 6.25 3.34
N GLU A 164 -1.79 5.81 4.27
CA GLU A 164 -1.50 6.49 5.53
C GLU A 164 -0.01 6.88 5.65
N TYR A 165 0.29 7.87 6.49
CA TYR A 165 1.65 8.26 6.91
C TYR A 165 2.58 8.78 5.80
N LYS A 166 2.05 9.25 4.65
CA LYS A 166 2.87 9.80 3.55
C LYS A 166 3.84 10.90 4.01
N ASP A 167 3.41 11.77 4.90
CA ASP A 167 4.22 12.86 5.44
C ASP A 167 5.40 12.35 6.29
N ILE A 168 5.24 11.22 6.96
CA ILE A 168 6.29 10.56 7.73
C ILE A 168 7.29 9.91 6.77
N ILE A 169 6.79 9.12 5.83
CA ILE A 169 7.59 8.40 4.84
C ILE A 169 8.43 9.38 4.00
N ALA A 170 7.87 10.54 3.64
CA ALA A 170 8.57 11.57 2.88
C ALA A 170 9.79 12.18 3.60
N ARG A 171 9.90 12.02 4.93
CA ARG A 171 11.05 12.49 5.72
C ARG A 171 12.18 11.46 5.82
N ILE A 172 11.92 10.23 5.45
CA ILE A 172 12.93 9.17 5.45
C ILE A 172 13.83 9.35 4.24
N SER A 173 15.12 9.28 4.45
CA SER A 173 16.08 9.40 3.34
C SER A 173 16.13 8.12 2.50
N LEU A 174 16.45 8.26 1.23
CA LEU A 174 16.63 7.14 0.30
C LEU A 174 17.69 6.16 0.82
N GLY A 175 18.78 6.67 1.38
CA GLY A 175 19.85 5.85 1.95
C GLY A 175 19.38 5.02 3.14
N GLU A 176 18.70 5.65 4.13
CA GLU A 176 18.16 4.95 5.30
C GLU A 176 17.16 3.88 4.90
N HIS A 177 16.20 4.22 4.03
CA HIS A 177 15.22 3.28 3.53
C HIS A 177 15.88 2.09 2.83
N THR A 178 16.79 2.34 1.89
CA THR A 178 17.51 1.29 1.16
C THR A 178 18.30 0.36 2.11
N ILE A 179 18.96 0.91 3.14
CA ILE A 179 19.64 0.10 4.16
C ILE A 179 18.64 -0.84 4.86
N ASN A 180 17.47 -0.33 5.25
CA ASN A 180 16.43 -1.13 5.89
C ASN A 180 15.95 -2.26 4.97
N VAL A 181 15.71 -1.96 3.68
CA VAL A 181 15.28 -2.95 2.69
C VAL A 181 16.35 -4.03 2.47
N VAL A 182 17.64 -3.64 2.35
CA VAL A 182 18.76 -4.58 2.20
C VAL A 182 18.86 -5.52 3.40
N ASN A 183 18.77 -5.02 4.61
CA ASN A 183 18.81 -5.84 5.82
C ASN A 183 17.65 -6.85 5.86
N LEU A 184 16.43 -6.38 5.58
CA LEU A 184 15.23 -7.22 5.62
C LEU A 184 15.21 -8.28 4.52
N ILE A 185 15.66 -7.95 3.30
CA ILE A 185 15.70 -8.94 2.22
C ILE A 185 16.75 -10.01 2.47
N VAL A 186 17.90 -9.68 3.06
CA VAL A 186 18.93 -10.66 3.46
C VAL A 186 18.41 -11.57 4.56
N GLU A 187 17.68 -11.03 5.53
CA GLU A 187 17.01 -11.88 6.55
C GLU A 187 15.96 -12.82 5.92
N ASP A 188 15.16 -12.33 4.98
CA ASP A 188 14.15 -13.14 4.28
C ASP A 188 14.82 -14.28 3.47
N VAL A 189 15.90 -13.98 2.76
CA VAL A 189 16.70 -14.96 2.01
C VAL A 189 17.28 -16.02 2.94
N LYS A 190 17.88 -15.62 4.08
CA LYS A 190 18.42 -16.57 5.08
C LYS A 190 17.38 -17.49 5.68
N LYS A 191 16.14 -17.05 5.78
CA LYS A 191 15.02 -17.86 6.31
C LYS A 191 14.38 -18.75 5.25
N THR A 192 14.42 -18.35 4.00
CA THR A 192 13.67 -18.99 2.90
C THR A 192 14.50 -20.06 2.18
N TYR A 193 15.80 -19.81 1.97
CA TYR A 193 16.63 -20.66 1.13
C TYR A 193 17.57 -21.55 1.96
N TYR A 194 17.74 -22.81 1.51
CA TYR A 194 18.65 -23.75 2.14
C TYR A 194 20.14 -23.33 1.99
N SER A 195 20.49 -22.75 0.84
CA SER A 195 21.82 -22.18 0.57
C SER A 195 21.69 -20.68 0.27
N PRO A 196 21.47 -19.85 1.28
CA PRO A 196 21.17 -18.42 1.10
C PRO A 196 22.32 -17.66 0.44
N GLU A 197 23.57 -18.07 0.62
CA GLU A 197 24.77 -17.38 0.16
C GLU A 197 24.73 -17.13 -1.35
N SER A 198 24.32 -18.14 -2.13
CA SER A 198 24.23 -18.06 -3.59
C SER A 198 23.15 -17.10 -4.10
N HIS A 199 22.16 -16.76 -3.26
CA HIS A 199 21.08 -15.87 -3.61
C HIS A 199 21.35 -14.43 -3.20
N ILE A 200 22.07 -14.20 -2.09
CA ILE A 200 22.31 -12.89 -1.49
C ILE A 200 22.79 -11.85 -2.50
N PRO A 201 23.76 -12.10 -3.41
CA PRO A 201 24.26 -11.09 -4.33
C PRO A 201 23.16 -10.44 -5.18
N ARG A 202 22.28 -11.24 -5.79
CA ARG A 202 21.21 -10.75 -6.66
C ARG A 202 20.13 -10.02 -5.88
N PHE A 203 19.76 -10.53 -4.70
CA PHE A 203 18.76 -9.93 -3.84
C PHE A 203 19.23 -8.59 -3.28
N VAL A 204 20.50 -8.47 -2.87
CA VAL A 204 21.09 -7.22 -2.41
C VAL A 204 21.18 -6.20 -3.53
N LEU A 205 21.58 -6.60 -4.75
CA LEU A 205 21.57 -5.70 -5.91
C LEU A 205 20.18 -5.19 -6.23
N ALA A 206 19.16 -6.06 -6.22
CA ALA A 206 17.79 -5.64 -6.42
C ALA A 206 17.37 -4.59 -5.38
N ALA A 207 17.64 -4.86 -4.08
CA ALA A 207 17.30 -3.94 -3.00
C ALA A 207 18.11 -2.63 -3.06
N LEU A 208 19.37 -2.67 -3.46
CA LEU A 208 20.22 -1.48 -3.55
C LEU A 208 19.75 -0.50 -4.64
N PHE A 209 19.22 -1.03 -5.74
CA PHE A 209 18.81 -0.22 -6.88
C PHE A 209 17.31 0.08 -6.93
N HIS A 210 16.43 -0.58 -6.13
CA HIS A 210 14.98 -0.57 -6.34
C HIS A 210 14.36 0.83 -6.38
N ASP A 211 14.89 1.75 -5.58
CA ASP A 211 14.33 3.09 -5.36
C ASP A 211 15.18 4.24 -5.92
N ILE A 212 16.29 3.94 -6.57
CA ILE A 212 17.19 4.99 -7.11
C ILE A 212 16.49 5.88 -8.14
N GLY A 213 15.45 5.39 -8.79
CA GLY A 213 14.60 6.14 -9.70
C GLY A 213 13.77 7.24 -9.04
N LYS A 214 13.73 7.33 -7.71
CA LYS A 214 13.10 8.45 -6.97
C LYS A 214 13.94 9.72 -6.98
N VAL A 215 15.19 9.63 -7.38
CA VAL A 215 16.07 10.81 -7.56
C VAL A 215 15.55 11.66 -8.71
N ARG A 216 15.27 12.93 -8.43
CA ARG A 216 14.61 13.85 -9.37
C ARG A 216 15.33 13.96 -10.71
N GLU A 217 16.66 14.03 -10.69
CA GLU A 217 17.50 14.13 -11.88
C GLU A 217 17.29 12.95 -12.84
N TYR A 218 17.06 11.76 -12.29
CA TYR A 218 16.77 10.56 -13.09
C TYR A 218 15.34 10.54 -13.59
N GLN A 219 14.38 11.01 -12.80
CA GLN A 219 12.99 11.13 -13.24
C GLN A 219 12.88 12.09 -14.43
N GLU A 220 13.58 13.22 -14.39
CA GLU A 220 13.62 14.18 -15.49
C GLU A 220 14.29 13.62 -16.76
N LYS A 221 15.30 12.76 -16.60
CA LYS A 221 16.01 12.12 -17.70
C LYS A 221 15.23 11.01 -18.38
N TYR A 222 14.43 10.25 -17.62
CA TYR A 222 13.63 9.12 -18.09
C TYR A 222 12.15 9.51 -18.20
N THR A 223 11.84 10.58 -18.92
CA THR A 223 10.52 11.23 -18.99
C THR A 223 9.37 10.38 -19.52
N GLY A 224 9.59 9.14 -19.97
CA GLY A 224 8.55 8.20 -20.38
C GLY A 224 8.18 7.17 -19.29
N ALA A 225 8.93 7.10 -18.21
CA ALA A 225 8.66 6.13 -17.15
C ALA A 225 7.55 6.67 -16.21
N ARG A 226 6.43 5.93 -16.14
CA ARG A 226 5.29 6.27 -15.28
C ARG A 226 5.52 5.96 -13.79
N SER A 227 6.63 5.29 -13.45
CA SER A 227 6.94 4.91 -12.08
C SER A 227 8.45 4.94 -11.82
N HIS A 228 8.82 5.21 -10.56
CA HIS A 228 10.22 5.14 -10.13
C HIS A 228 10.81 3.75 -10.30
N ALA A 229 10.01 2.68 -10.19
CA ALA A 229 10.48 1.30 -10.37
C ALA A 229 11.01 1.04 -11.80
N HIS A 230 10.32 1.56 -12.82
CA HIS A 230 10.80 1.50 -14.20
C HIS A 230 12.06 2.32 -14.42
N THR A 231 12.12 3.53 -13.84
CA THR A 231 13.31 4.38 -13.86
C THR A 231 14.49 3.68 -13.18
N SER A 232 14.27 3.09 -12.00
CA SER A 232 15.27 2.31 -11.26
C SER A 232 15.83 1.14 -12.07
N ALA A 233 14.96 0.36 -12.70
CA ALA A 233 15.38 -0.74 -13.57
C ALA A 233 16.19 -0.26 -14.79
N SER A 234 15.81 0.88 -15.38
CA SER A 234 16.55 1.48 -16.50
C SER A 234 17.95 1.97 -16.08
N ILE A 235 18.05 2.57 -14.88
CA ILE A 235 19.34 2.97 -14.29
C ILE A 235 20.21 1.74 -14.03
N PHE A 236 19.65 0.70 -13.40
CA PHE A 236 20.33 -0.55 -13.14
C PHE A 236 20.93 -1.14 -14.42
N LEU A 237 20.13 -1.25 -15.49
CA LEU A 237 20.58 -1.75 -16.79
C LEU A 237 21.66 -0.86 -17.44
N SER A 238 21.50 0.47 -17.32
CA SER A 238 22.50 1.42 -17.85
C SER A 238 23.84 1.31 -17.13
N VAL A 239 23.81 1.19 -15.78
CA VAL A 239 25.01 0.98 -14.97
C VAL A 239 25.63 -0.38 -15.28
N SER A 240 24.83 -1.43 -15.41
CA SER A 240 25.30 -2.77 -15.80
C SER A 240 26.02 -2.76 -17.14
N LYS A 241 25.45 -2.12 -18.16
CA LYS A 241 26.09 -1.98 -19.47
C LYS A 241 27.44 -1.22 -19.37
N LYS A 242 27.51 -0.18 -18.54
CA LYS A 242 28.77 0.56 -18.34
C LYS A 242 29.84 -0.30 -17.63
N VAL A 243 29.45 -1.14 -16.68
CA VAL A 243 30.34 -1.96 -15.85
C VAL A 243 30.86 -3.17 -16.60
N TYR A 244 30.00 -3.84 -17.37
CA TYR A 244 30.31 -5.13 -18.02
C TYR A 244 30.51 -5.04 -19.52
N GLU A 245 30.28 -3.87 -20.12
CA GLU A 245 30.37 -3.67 -21.57
C GLU A 245 29.56 -4.75 -22.34
N ASP A 246 30.23 -5.59 -23.13
CA ASP A 246 29.60 -6.64 -23.96
C ASP A 246 29.41 -7.98 -23.25
N SER A 247 29.83 -8.10 -21.96
CA SER A 247 29.85 -9.38 -21.23
C SER A 247 28.91 -9.39 -20.01
N LEU A 248 27.64 -9.03 -20.21
CA LEU A 248 26.64 -8.98 -19.15
C LEU A 248 26.43 -10.36 -18.49
N PRO A 249 26.49 -10.44 -17.14
CA PRO A 249 26.09 -11.65 -16.42
C PRO A 249 24.64 -12.04 -16.71
N GLY A 250 24.37 -13.35 -16.85
CA GLY A 250 23.05 -13.86 -17.23
C GLY A 250 21.90 -13.56 -16.24
N TRP A 251 22.22 -13.11 -15.02
CA TRP A 251 21.23 -12.74 -14.00
C TRP A 251 20.79 -11.28 -14.05
N ILE A 252 21.39 -10.45 -14.90
CA ILE A 252 21.08 -8.99 -14.98
C ILE A 252 19.59 -8.75 -15.29
N ASP A 253 19.04 -9.45 -16.26
CA ASP A 253 17.64 -9.27 -16.65
C ASP A 253 16.68 -9.69 -15.53
N GLU A 254 17.00 -10.76 -14.78
CA GLU A 254 16.24 -11.21 -13.61
C GLU A 254 16.15 -10.10 -12.54
N VAL A 255 17.28 -9.47 -12.22
CA VAL A 255 17.34 -8.39 -11.23
C VAL A 255 16.62 -7.15 -11.75
N ALA A 256 16.81 -6.77 -13.01
CA ALA A 256 16.12 -5.64 -13.62
C ALA A 256 14.59 -5.83 -13.62
N GLN A 257 14.13 -7.04 -13.94
CA GLN A 257 12.72 -7.40 -13.88
C GLN A 257 12.18 -7.29 -12.45
N ALA A 258 12.90 -7.81 -11.47
CA ALA A 258 12.48 -7.72 -10.07
C ALA A 258 12.35 -6.27 -9.59
N ILE A 259 13.30 -5.39 -9.95
CA ILE A 259 13.24 -3.95 -9.67
C ILE A 259 12.01 -3.33 -10.34
N ARG A 260 11.69 -3.70 -11.58
CA ARG A 260 10.56 -3.15 -12.33
C ARG A 260 9.22 -3.55 -11.72
N GLU A 261 9.11 -4.77 -11.20
CA GLU A 261 7.85 -5.40 -10.82
C GLU A 261 7.52 -5.33 -9.32
N HIS A 262 8.38 -4.78 -8.46
CA HIS A 262 8.18 -4.87 -7.01
C HIS A 262 6.93 -4.13 -6.49
N HIS A 263 6.34 -3.21 -7.25
CA HIS A 263 5.08 -2.53 -6.89
C HIS A 263 3.84 -3.04 -7.64
N ILE A 264 4.01 -3.99 -8.56
CA ILE A 264 2.88 -4.54 -9.32
C ILE A 264 2.65 -6.02 -8.97
N PRO A 265 1.49 -6.61 -9.33
CA PRO A 265 1.27 -8.04 -9.19
C PRO A 265 2.27 -8.84 -10.02
N THR A 266 3.00 -9.75 -9.40
CA THR A 266 4.02 -10.57 -10.05
C THR A 266 4.05 -11.97 -9.44
N LYS A 267 4.62 -12.93 -10.20
CA LYS A 267 4.97 -14.28 -9.72
C LYS A 267 6.48 -14.47 -9.59
N HIS A 268 7.25 -13.44 -9.84
CA HIS A 268 8.71 -13.49 -9.81
C HIS A 268 9.21 -13.46 -8.36
N ASP A 269 9.87 -14.52 -7.90
CA ASP A 269 10.23 -14.72 -6.49
C ASP A 269 11.08 -13.59 -5.91
N LEU A 270 12.07 -13.11 -6.66
CA LEU A 270 12.93 -12.01 -6.23
C LEU A 270 12.13 -10.70 -6.11
N ALA A 271 11.19 -10.42 -7.05
CA ALA A 271 10.32 -9.25 -6.97
C ALA A 271 9.37 -9.34 -5.76
N LEU A 272 8.81 -10.51 -5.47
CA LEU A 272 7.96 -10.75 -4.30
C LEU A 272 8.75 -10.56 -2.99
N ALA A 273 9.99 -11.03 -2.92
CA ALA A 273 10.84 -10.82 -1.75
C ALA A 273 11.19 -9.35 -1.58
N LEU A 274 11.54 -8.65 -2.67
CA LEU A 274 11.81 -7.22 -2.66
C LEU A 274 10.60 -6.42 -2.19
N LYS A 275 9.41 -6.70 -2.73
CA LYS A 275 8.15 -6.10 -2.29
C LYS A 275 7.90 -6.28 -0.79
N ARG A 276 8.08 -7.52 -0.28
CA ARG A 276 7.91 -7.79 1.16
C ARG A 276 8.91 -7.02 2.03
N ALA A 277 10.17 -6.96 1.62
CA ALA A 277 11.21 -6.25 2.35
C ALA A 277 10.95 -4.74 2.39
N ASP A 278 10.57 -4.14 1.25
CA ASP A 278 10.20 -2.74 1.12
C ASP A 278 8.98 -2.39 2.02
N MET A 279 7.91 -3.15 1.92
CA MET A 279 6.73 -2.96 2.77
C MET A 279 7.05 -3.05 4.27
N LYS A 280 7.90 -4.00 4.67
CA LYS A 280 8.35 -4.14 6.07
C LYS A 280 9.21 -2.96 6.49
N ALA A 281 10.14 -2.50 5.62
CA ALA A 281 10.96 -1.33 5.88
C ALA A 281 10.11 -0.09 6.15
N ARG A 282 9.11 0.19 5.30
CA ARG A 282 8.15 1.29 5.51
C ARG A 282 7.41 1.20 6.85
N THR A 283 6.99 0.00 7.21
CA THR A 283 6.28 -0.22 8.49
C THR A 283 7.18 0.08 9.69
N LEU A 284 8.44 -0.40 9.67
CA LEU A 284 9.44 -0.11 10.70
C LEU A 284 9.74 1.39 10.81
N GLU A 285 9.93 2.05 9.68
CA GLU A 285 10.23 3.48 9.59
C GLU A 285 9.10 4.32 10.19
N VAL A 286 7.86 4.01 9.86
CA VAL A 286 6.67 4.68 10.42
C VAL A 286 6.56 4.42 11.91
N ALA A 287 6.73 3.18 12.37
CA ALA A 287 6.64 2.83 13.79
C ALA A 287 7.67 3.59 14.63
N LEU A 288 8.92 3.70 14.14
CA LEU A 288 9.98 4.46 14.81
C LEU A 288 9.63 5.95 14.92
N GLN A 289 9.10 6.54 13.86
CA GLN A 289 8.73 7.97 13.84
C GLN A 289 7.48 8.26 14.73
N LEU A 290 6.59 7.29 14.92
CA LEU A 290 5.43 7.39 15.81
C LEU A 290 5.76 7.17 17.29
N GLY A 291 7.03 7.00 17.66
CA GLY A 291 7.45 6.82 19.05
C GLY A 291 7.43 5.37 19.51
N ASN A 292 7.91 4.46 18.68
CA ASN A 292 8.00 3.02 18.95
C ASN A 292 6.63 2.35 19.15
N VAL A 293 5.69 2.65 18.29
CA VAL A 293 4.43 1.90 18.18
C VAL A 293 4.77 0.44 17.90
N GLU A 294 4.13 -0.48 18.60
CA GLU A 294 4.39 -1.91 18.44
C GLU A 294 3.87 -2.42 17.10
N ILE A 295 4.72 -3.10 16.34
CA ILE A 295 4.34 -3.72 15.07
C ILE A 295 3.88 -5.13 15.36
N ARG A 296 2.62 -5.45 15.01
CA ARG A 296 2.03 -6.78 15.14
C ARG A 296 1.18 -7.13 13.93
N ASP A 297 1.13 -8.39 13.59
CA ASP A 297 0.17 -8.91 12.61
C ASP A 297 -1.27 -8.78 13.14
N VAL A 298 -2.22 -8.55 12.23
CA VAL A 298 -3.64 -8.34 12.58
C VAL A 298 -4.19 -9.48 13.43
N GLU A 299 -3.81 -10.73 13.14
CA GLU A 299 -4.23 -11.91 13.89
C GLU A 299 -3.77 -11.92 15.35
N GLU A 300 -2.66 -11.24 15.69
CA GLU A 300 -2.10 -11.24 17.05
C GLU A 300 -2.81 -10.26 17.98
N TRP A 301 -3.33 -9.17 17.44
CA TRP A 301 -3.92 -8.13 18.26
C TRP A 301 -5.43 -7.97 18.10
N PHE A 302 -6.04 -8.52 17.05
CA PHE A 302 -7.47 -8.43 16.85
C PHE A 302 -8.22 -9.15 17.98
N ASP A 303 -9.19 -8.45 18.57
CA ASP A 303 -9.96 -8.92 19.70
C ASP A 303 -11.44 -9.03 19.32
N VAL A 304 -11.97 -10.26 19.33
CA VAL A 304 -13.34 -10.56 18.94
C VAL A 304 -14.36 -9.93 19.89
N ASN A 305 -14.05 -9.83 21.20
CA ASN A 305 -14.98 -9.24 22.15
C ASN A 305 -15.06 -7.72 21.99
N LEU A 306 -13.90 -7.08 21.81
CA LEU A 306 -13.86 -5.66 21.50
C LEU A 306 -14.53 -5.37 20.14
N PHE A 307 -14.37 -6.27 19.15
CA PHE A 307 -15.08 -6.16 17.89
C PHE A 307 -16.60 -6.21 18.06
N LYS A 308 -17.13 -7.10 18.92
CA LYS A 308 -18.56 -7.17 19.19
C LYS A 308 -19.08 -5.90 19.85
N GLU A 309 -18.33 -5.36 20.81
CA GLU A 309 -18.66 -4.08 21.49
C GLU A 309 -18.74 -2.93 20.49
N GLU A 310 -17.70 -2.76 19.67
CA GLU A 310 -17.68 -1.70 18.64
C GLU A 310 -18.75 -1.91 17.57
N LEU A 311 -18.97 -3.15 17.16
CA LEU A 311 -20.04 -3.49 16.21
C LEU A 311 -21.41 -3.08 16.75
N TYR A 312 -21.74 -3.41 18.02
CA TYR A 312 -22.98 -3.02 18.66
C TYR A 312 -23.19 -1.49 18.65
N ASN A 313 -22.16 -0.75 18.96
CA ASN A 313 -22.23 0.72 19.04
C ASN A 313 -22.46 1.38 17.67
N HIS A 314 -22.01 0.75 16.58
CA HIS A 314 -22.02 1.33 15.24
C HIS A 314 -23.07 0.70 14.29
N LEU A 315 -23.76 -0.36 14.70
CA LEU A 315 -24.85 -0.94 13.90
C LEU A 315 -26.09 -0.04 13.86
N ASN A 316 -26.70 0.02 12.70
CA ASN A 316 -27.93 0.79 12.43
C ASN A 316 -27.76 2.32 12.65
N VAL A 317 -26.52 2.80 12.58
CA VAL A 317 -26.17 4.22 12.67
C VAL A 317 -25.86 4.72 11.26
N ASP A 318 -26.70 5.60 10.73
CA ASP A 318 -26.59 6.14 9.38
C ASP A 318 -25.97 7.54 9.33
N GLN A 319 -25.74 8.16 10.49
CA GLN A 319 -25.16 9.49 10.62
C GLN A 319 -23.63 9.50 10.69
N ILE A 320 -23.02 8.32 10.85
CA ILE A 320 -21.55 8.15 10.96
C ILE A 320 -21.03 7.55 9.67
N GLN A 321 -19.93 8.07 9.17
CA GLN A 321 -19.24 7.54 8.00
C GLN A 321 -17.87 6.95 8.39
N PRO A 322 -17.49 5.79 7.89
CA PRO A 322 -18.28 4.93 7.00
C PRO A 322 -19.43 4.22 7.73
N ILE A 323 -20.52 3.96 7.02
CA ILE A 323 -21.60 3.14 7.57
C ILE A 323 -21.06 1.72 7.81
N VAL A 324 -21.21 1.26 9.04
CA VAL A 324 -20.69 -0.06 9.44
C VAL A 324 -21.58 -1.18 8.93
N GLY A 325 -22.90 -1.07 9.14
CA GLY A 325 -23.83 -2.11 8.76
C GLY A 325 -25.19 -1.96 9.42
N PHE A 326 -26.02 -2.98 9.26
CA PHE A 326 -27.37 -2.99 9.80
C PHE A 326 -27.78 -4.40 10.26
N THR A 327 -28.80 -4.45 11.12
CA THR A 327 -29.47 -5.71 11.49
C THR A 327 -30.72 -5.91 10.64
N PHE A 328 -31.03 -7.15 10.36
CA PHE A 328 -32.32 -7.53 9.76
C PHE A 328 -32.68 -8.93 10.19
N ARG A 329 -33.84 -9.07 10.87
CA ARG A 329 -34.31 -10.31 11.54
C ARG A 329 -33.22 -10.78 12.54
N ASP A 330 -32.72 -12.01 12.34
CA ASP A 330 -31.74 -12.69 13.20
C ASP A 330 -30.32 -12.58 12.67
N ARG A 331 -30.00 -11.57 11.81
CA ARG A 331 -28.73 -11.44 11.14
C ARG A 331 -28.20 -10.03 11.18
N ILE A 332 -26.87 -9.95 11.04
CA ILE A 332 -26.14 -8.71 10.98
C ILE A 332 -25.41 -8.66 9.64
N PHE A 333 -25.53 -7.54 8.96
CA PHE A 333 -24.95 -7.29 7.65
C PHE A 333 -23.93 -6.16 7.75
N VAL A 334 -22.64 -6.48 7.53
CA VAL A 334 -21.52 -5.54 7.68
C VAL A 334 -20.92 -5.26 6.32
N GLN A 335 -20.68 -3.98 6.04
CA GLN A 335 -19.97 -3.54 4.83
C GLN A 335 -18.45 -3.70 4.97
N LYS A 336 -17.73 -3.83 3.85
CA LYS A 336 -16.26 -3.89 3.87
C LYS A 336 -15.65 -2.66 4.55
N SER A 337 -16.08 -1.47 4.15
CA SER A 337 -15.61 -0.20 4.75
C SER A 337 -15.92 -0.12 6.25
N GLY A 338 -17.08 -0.62 6.67
CA GLY A 338 -17.45 -0.69 8.07
C GLY A 338 -16.60 -1.68 8.87
N LEU A 339 -16.33 -2.87 8.30
CA LEU A 339 -15.42 -3.84 8.92
C LEU A 339 -14.03 -3.23 9.12
N LEU A 340 -13.46 -2.63 8.08
CA LEU A 340 -12.14 -2.00 8.14
C LEU A 340 -12.09 -0.87 9.17
N TYR A 341 -13.16 -0.07 9.25
CA TYR A 341 -13.27 1.00 10.24
C TYR A 341 -13.25 0.46 11.67
N LEU A 342 -14.01 -0.60 11.97
CA LEU A 342 -14.03 -1.23 13.31
C LEU A 342 -12.67 -1.82 13.66
N VAL A 343 -11.98 -2.42 12.70
CA VAL A 343 -10.63 -2.97 12.92
C VAL A 343 -9.63 -1.85 13.19
N ASP A 344 -9.72 -0.73 12.45
CA ASP A 344 -8.85 0.43 12.69
C ASP A 344 -9.11 1.10 14.06
N LEU A 345 -10.36 1.15 14.52
CA LEU A 345 -10.65 1.61 15.88
C LEU A 345 -9.93 0.77 16.94
N GLN A 346 -9.93 -0.56 16.80
CA GLN A 346 -9.21 -1.44 17.71
C GLN A 346 -7.69 -1.23 17.64
N ARG A 347 -7.15 -1.13 16.41
CA ARG A 347 -5.72 -0.84 16.18
C ARG A 347 -5.28 0.40 16.96
N ARG A 348 -6.05 1.49 16.82
CA ARG A 348 -5.77 2.76 17.51
C ARG A 348 -5.89 2.63 19.03
N ARG A 349 -6.92 1.94 19.53
CA ARG A 349 -7.07 1.69 20.98
C ARG A 349 -5.90 0.91 21.56
N LYS A 350 -5.37 -0.07 20.83
CA LYS A 350 -4.25 -0.91 21.26
C LYS A 350 -2.88 -0.28 20.98
N ASN A 351 -2.85 0.86 20.29
CA ASN A 351 -1.63 1.54 19.85
C ASN A 351 -0.65 0.61 19.12
N VAL A 352 -1.17 -0.16 18.17
CA VAL A 352 -0.40 -1.08 17.33
C VAL A 352 -0.40 -0.62 15.88
N LEU A 353 0.62 -1.03 15.13
CA LEU A 353 0.74 -0.83 13.70
C LEU A 353 0.87 -2.19 13.01
N SER A 354 0.15 -2.38 11.92
CA SER A 354 0.32 -3.54 11.04
C SER A 354 0.60 -3.04 9.62
N HIS A 355 1.43 -3.74 8.89
CA HIS A 355 1.85 -3.32 7.54
C HIS A 355 0.66 -3.21 6.57
N GLU A 356 -0.39 -4.01 6.75
CA GLU A 356 -1.59 -3.98 5.92
C GLU A 356 -2.32 -2.63 5.95
N PHE A 357 -2.18 -1.85 7.03
CA PHE A 357 -2.81 -0.53 7.12
C PHE A 357 -2.07 0.57 6.34
N LEU A 358 -0.82 0.34 5.94
CA LEU A 358 -0.08 1.31 5.15
C LEU A 358 -0.47 1.28 3.67
N TYR A 359 -0.96 0.13 3.17
CA TYR A 359 -1.16 -0.11 1.75
C TYR A 359 -2.62 -0.41 1.42
N GLN A 360 -3.08 0.06 0.26
CA GLN A 360 -4.44 -0.20 -0.23
C GLN A 360 -4.73 -1.69 -0.41
N GLU A 361 -3.77 -2.47 -0.88
CA GLU A 361 -3.88 -3.94 -1.01
C GLU A 361 -4.12 -4.62 0.34
N GLY A 362 -3.65 -4.03 1.41
CA GLY A 362 -3.81 -4.53 2.78
C GLY A 362 -5.26 -4.60 3.23
N GLU A 363 -6.17 -3.78 2.69
CA GLU A 363 -7.60 -3.86 3.02
C GLU A 363 -8.19 -5.24 2.73
N GLU A 364 -7.86 -5.85 1.58
CA GLU A 364 -8.32 -7.20 1.26
C GLU A 364 -7.68 -8.26 2.14
N VAL A 365 -6.42 -8.07 2.50
CA VAL A 365 -5.71 -8.95 3.44
C VAL A 365 -6.37 -8.89 4.81
N ILE A 366 -6.60 -7.69 5.36
CA ILE A 366 -7.29 -7.47 6.64
C ILE A 366 -8.68 -8.11 6.59
N LYS A 367 -9.47 -7.80 5.57
CA LYS A 367 -10.81 -8.38 5.38
C LYS A 367 -10.78 -9.90 5.46
N ASN A 368 -9.86 -10.54 4.75
CA ASN A 368 -9.76 -11.99 4.69
C ASN A 368 -9.29 -12.60 6.03
N LYS A 369 -8.30 -11.98 6.69
CA LYS A 369 -7.79 -12.42 8.00
C LYS A 369 -8.90 -12.32 9.06
N ILE A 370 -9.57 -11.19 9.16
CA ILE A 370 -10.66 -10.97 10.13
C ILE A 370 -11.85 -11.91 9.85
N THR A 371 -12.21 -12.09 8.58
CA THR A 371 -13.28 -13.03 8.23
C THR A 371 -12.96 -14.45 8.68
N LYS A 372 -11.71 -14.90 8.52
CA LYS A 372 -11.29 -16.23 9.00
C LYS A 372 -11.39 -16.35 10.52
N ILE A 373 -10.97 -15.32 11.27
CA ILE A 373 -11.07 -15.31 12.73
C ILE A 373 -12.54 -15.40 13.16
N LEU A 374 -13.41 -14.54 12.58
CA LEU A 374 -14.84 -14.53 12.90
C LEU A 374 -15.53 -15.86 12.53
N ALA A 375 -15.08 -16.51 11.44
CA ALA A 375 -15.58 -17.82 11.05
C ALA A 375 -15.13 -18.93 12.02
N ALA A 376 -13.88 -18.91 12.45
CA ALA A 376 -13.33 -19.85 13.45
C ALA A 376 -14.08 -19.74 14.79
N GLU A 377 -14.46 -18.52 15.19
CA GLU A 377 -15.30 -18.25 16.35
C GLU A 377 -16.79 -18.61 16.13
N GLY A 378 -17.15 -19.15 14.97
CA GLY A 378 -18.51 -19.54 14.64
C GLY A 378 -19.52 -18.40 14.49
N LEU A 379 -19.04 -17.15 14.33
CA LEU A 379 -19.86 -15.94 14.28
C LEU A 379 -20.44 -15.64 12.89
N THR A 380 -19.84 -16.20 11.84
CA THR A 380 -20.35 -16.04 10.47
C THR A 380 -21.46 -17.02 10.14
N VAL A 381 -22.34 -16.66 9.21
CA VAL A 381 -23.41 -17.54 8.74
C VAL A 381 -22.88 -18.67 7.85
N THR A 382 -21.76 -18.45 7.17
CA THR A 382 -21.07 -19.45 6.34
C THR A 382 -19.56 -19.31 6.52
N ASP A 383 -18.82 -20.35 6.19
CA ASP A 383 -17.36 -20.39 6.33
C ASP A 383 -16.64 -19.23 5.60
N ARG A 384 -17.21 -18.77 4.49
CA ARG A 384 -16.68 -17.61 3.75
C ARG A 384 -17.11 -16.25 4.31
N GLY A 385 -18.15 -16.21 5.15
CA GLY A 385 -18.71 -15.01 5.76
C GLY A 385 -19.37 -14.04 4.77
N TRP A 386 -18.76 -13.75 3.66
CA TRP A 386 -19.20 -12.78 2.65
C TRP A 386 -20.22 -13.37 1.69
N LYS A 387 -21.32 -12.61 1.45
CA LYS A 387 -22.39 -13.02 0.54
C LYS A 387 -22.88 -11.86 -0.31
N LYS A 388 -23.26 -12.18 -1.54
CA LYS A 388 -24.10 -11.33 -2.36
C LYS A 388 -25.52 -11.38 -1.78
N VAL A 389 -26.03 -10.24 -1.36
CA VAL A 389 -27.34 -10.07 -0.71
C VAL A 389 -28.19 -9.19 -1.61
N ILE A 390 -29.44 -9.59 -1.81
CA ILE A 390 -30.44 -8.76 -2.50
C ILE A 390 -31.25 -8.05 -1.43
N LEU A 391 -31.07 -6.75 -1.32
CA LEU A 391 -31.85 -5.89 -0.42
C LEU A 391 -33.14 -5.50 -1.13
N VAL A 392 -34.28 -5.79 -0.51
CA VAL A 392 -35.61 -5.34 -0.96
C VAL A 392 -35.95 -4.08 -0.18
N LEU A 393 -36.21 -2.99 -0.88
CA LEU A 393 -36.56 -1.70 -0.28
C LEU A 393 -38.09 -1.48 -0.35
N ARG A 394 -38.59 -0.64 0.54
CA ARG A 394 -39.97 -0.19 0.46
C ARG A 394 -40.29 0.37 -0.94
N GLY A 395 -41.39 -0.10 -1.55
CA GLY A 395 -41.72 0.21 -2.94
C GLY A 395 -41.25 -0.83 -3.96
N GLY A 396 -40.71 -1.98 -3.50
CA GLY A 396 -40.39 -3.15 -4.33
C GLY A 396 -39.09 -3.01 -5.13
N ARG A 397 -38.33 -1.95 -4.93
CA ARG A 397 -36.97 -1.81 -5.54
C ARG A 397 -36.00 -2.79 -4.90
N THR A 398 -35.14 -3.40 -5.70
CA THR A 398 -34.09 -4.31 -5.23
C THR A 398 -32.70 -3.74 -5.46
N ARG A 399 -31.77 -4.13 -4.58
CA ARG A 399 -30.38 -3.80 -4.70
C ARG A 399 -29.51 -4.98 -4.32
N GLU A 400 -28.44 -5.15 -5.06
CA GLU A 400 -27.42 -6.13 -4.74
C GLU A 400 -26.30 -5.47 -3.93
N ALA A 401 -25.85 -6.17 -2.89
CA ALA A 401 -24.72 -5.77 -2.08
C ALA A 401 -23.89 -6.99 -1.68
N TYR A 402 -22.58 -6.84 -1.59
CA TYR A 402 -21.68 -7.88 -1.11
C TYR A 402 -21.32 -7.57 0.35
N LEU A 403 -21.87 -8.33 1.29
CA LEU A 403 -21.82 -8.03 2.71
C LEU A 403 -21.27 -9.22 3.50
N LEU A 404 -20.53 -8.94 4.57
CA LEU A 404 -20.24 -9.92 5.61
C LEU A 404 -21.52 -10.19 6.40
N VAL A 405 -21.94 -11.45 6.44
CA VAL A 405 -23.17 -11.86 7.13
C VAL A 405 -22.80 -12.60 8.41
N LEU A 406 -23.14 -11.98 9.54
CA LEU A 406 -22.91 -12.53 10.86
C LEU A 406 -24.23 -13.04 11.46
N LYS A 407 -24.12 -13.95 12.42
CA LYS A 407 -25.26 -14.48 13.16
C LYS A 407 -25.75 -13.45 14.18
N GLY A 408 -27.05 -13.29 14.33
CA GLY A 408 -27.63 -12.43 15.37
C GLY A 408 -27.33 -12.92 16.79
N SER A 409 -27.03 -14.20 16.96
CA SER A 409 -26.61 -14.79 18.25
C SER A 409 -25.27 -14.26 18.81
N ILE A 410 -24.60 -13.36 18.08
CA ILE A 410 -23.47 -12.58 18.60
C ILE A 410 -23.91 -11.71 19.79
N PHE A 411 -25.16 -11.25 19.76
CA PHE A 411 -25.80 -10.42 20.75
C PHE A 411 -26.92 -11.19 21.47
N THR A 412 -27.23 -10.74 22.67
CA THR A 412 -28.37 -11.24 23.41
C THR A 412 -29.69 -10.86 22.72
N GLN A 413 -30.79 -11.51 23.10
CA GLN A 413 -32.10 -11.19 22.51
C GLN A 413 -32.51 -9.73 22.79
N ASP A 414 -32.17 -9.20 23.98
CA ASP A 414 -32.51 -7.83 24.34
C ASP A 414 -31.70 -6.81 23.55
N GLU A 415 -30.41 -7.05 23.38
CA GLU A 415 -29.53 -6.24 22.50
C GLU A 415 -30.03 -6.27 21.06
N MET A 416 -30.42 -7.43 20.52
CA MET A 416 -30.99 -7.54 19.18
C MET A 416 -32.31 -6.77 19.03
N ARG A 417 -33.17 -6.75 20.05
CA ARG A 417 -34.40 -5.92 20.05
C ARG A 417 -34.08 -4.44 20.05
N GLU A 418 -33.11 -4.04 20.83
CA GLU A 418 -32.64 -2.62 20.85
C GLU A 418 -32.06 -2.22 19.49
N LEU A 419 -31.19 -3.05 18.91
CA LEU A 419 -30.65 -2.83 17.56
C LEU A 419 -31.74 -2.75 16.50
N GLU A 420 -32.77 -3.60 16.56
CA GLU A 420 -33.89 -3.52 15.64
C GLU A 420 -34.71 -2.24 15.82
N THR A 421 -34.91 -1.79 17.05
CA THR A 421 -35.56 -0.50 17.35
C THR A 421 -34.75 0.66 16.75
N ARG A 422 -33.42 0.62 16.90
CA ARG A 422 -32.50 1.59 16.29
C ARG A 422 -32.59 1.56 14.77
N ARG A 423 -32.65 0.37 14.16
CA ARG A 423 -32.84 0.18 12.71
C ARG A 423 -34.10 0.85 12.20
N LEU A 424 -35.23 0.62 12.89
CA LEU A 424 -36.51 1.21 12.51
C LEU A 424 -36.55 2.72 12.61
N GLY A 425 -35.72 3.32 13.48
CA GLY A 425 -35.53 4.76 13.61
C GLY A 425 -34.54 5.38 12.61
N SER A 426 -33.85 4.57 11.80
CA SER A 426 -32.83 4.98 10.83
C SER A 426 -33.29 4.83 9.38
N SER A 427 -32.45 5.23 8.43
CA SER A 427 -32.69 5.03 6.99
C SER A 427 -32.82 3.55 6.60
N PHE A 428 -32.24 2.63 7.41
CA PHE A 428 -32.36 1.19 7.21
C PHE A 428 -33.76 0.63 7.44
N SER A 429 -34.70 1.42 7.99
CA SER A 429 -36.12 1.08 8.10
C SER A 429 -36.78 0.79 6.73
N ASN A 430 -36.16 1.23 5.65
CA ASN A 430 -36.64 0.97 4.29
C ASN A 430 -36.30 -0.44 3.76
N ILE A 431 -35.46 -1.21 4.46
CA ILE A 431 -35.15 -2.60 4.12
C ILE A 431 -36.26 -3.47 4.68
N VAL A 432 -36.94 -4.25 3.82
CA VAL A 432 -38.12 -5.08 4.13
C VAL A 432 -37.92 -6.56 3.77
#